data_c014a387945c3680bb77c7b691be8902
#
_entry.id   c014a387945c3680bb77c7b691be8902
#
_cell.length_a   1.000
_cell.length_b   1.000
_cell.length_c   1.000
_cell.angle_alpha   90.00
_cell.angle_beta   90.00
_cell.angle_gamma   90.00
#
_symmetry.space_group_name_H-M   'P 1'
#
loop_
_entity.id
_entity.type
_entity.pdbx_description
1 polymer ?
#
loop_
_entity_poly.entity_id
_entity_poly.type
_entity_poly.pdbx_seq_one_letter_code
_entity_poly.pdbx_strand_id
1 'polypeptide(L)'
;SIAGKYIVLMPNTPKGGGISRKIFNPIDRKKIRTILNDIKIPKEMGLIVRTAGCNKTRNEIEHDLKTLRNTWDQIKENAINSIAPALIHQESEIIKRTIRDMYDENTKNIIVEGNDGYKKAQNFMKMVMPSDLKKIKKYRGKISLFIEEGIEEKLNQIFDTEIKLNSGGYLVINPTEALVSIDVNSGSSIKQKNVESTALDTNLEAADEIARQIKIRDLSGLIIIDFIDMLSYGNRRSVERRLKEKCRSDRARIQIGRISNFGLLEMSRQRLRESAVKWKIKLTDESFAQKLLKLVELKAVVHKAKFVELKVCKKITEFLKDNFIQDLKYFEKKNKMKIDIITDNSL
;
A
#
# COMPACT_ATOMS: atom_id res chain seq x y z
N SER A 1 -6.31 19.82 -6.08
CA SER A 1 -7.40 19.06 -5.42
C SER A 1 -6.98 18.65 -4.01
N ILE A 2 -7.91 18.70 -3.07
CA ILE A 2 -7.70 18.31 -1.67
C ILE A 2 -8.57 17.09 -1.40
N ALA A 3 -7.96 16.00 -0.94
CA ALA A 3 -8.66 14.74 -0.74
C ALA A 3 -9.16 14.60 0.71
N GLY A 4 -10.48 14.51 0.87
CA GLY A 4 -11.15 14.11 2.10
C GLY A 4 -11.35 12.60 2.21
N LYS A 5 -12.11 12.18 3.20
CA LYS A 5 -12.48 10.78 3.38
C LYS A 5 -13.52 10.35 2.34
N TYR A 6 -14.59 11.09 2.19
CA TYR A 6 -15.73 10.77 1.35
C TYR A 6 -15.76 11.52 0.03
N ILE A 7 -15.09 12.68 -0.01
CA ILE A 7 -15.09 13.57 -1.18
C ILE A 7 -13.68 14.06 -1.51
N VAL A 8 -13.53 14.57 -2.72
CA VAL A 8 -12.36 15.36 -3.17
C VAL A 8 -12.85 16.74 -3.53
N LEU A 9 -12.27 17.77 -2.94
CA LEU A 9 -12.55 19.17 -3.26
C LEU A 9 -11.56 19.66 -4.32
N MET A 10 -12.09 20.30 -5.34
CA MET A 10 -11.32 20.97 -6.41
C MET A 10 -11.59 22.48 -6.33
N PRO A 11 -10.77 23.24 -5.58
CA PRO A 11 -11.07 24.63 -5.27
C PRO A 11 -11.11 25.57 -6.49
N ASN A 12 -10.34 25.26 -7.53
CA ASN A 12 -10.16 26.11 -8.72
C ASN A 12 -10.76 25.48 -9.98
N THR A 13 -11.82 24.66 -9.85
CA THR A 13 -12.46 24.01 -11.00
C THR A 13 -13.96 24.30 -10.98
N PRO A 14 -14.39 25.43 -11.58
CA PRO A 14 -15.80 25.81 -11.61
C PRO A 14 -16.61 24.77 -12.37
N LYS A 15 -17.78 24.42 -11.85
CA LYS A 15 -18.69 23.40 -12.40
C LYS A 15 -18.05 22.02 -12.60
N GLY A 16 -16.83 21.80 -12.06
CA GLY A 16 -16.20 20.49 -12.06
C GLY A 16 -16.74 19.63 -10.93
N GLY A 17 -16.86 18.33 -11.17
CA GLY A 17 -17.25 17.42 -10.10
C GLY A 17 -18.11 16.28 -10.61
N GLY A 18 -18.56 15.48 -9.65
CA GLY A 18 -19.42 14.36 -9.95
C GLY A 18 -19.20 13.17 -9.02
N ILE A 19 -19.32 12.00 -9.59
CA ILE A 19 -19.26 10.73 -8.85
C ILE A 19 -18.10 9.92 -9.38
N SER A 20 -17.31 9.34 -8.49
CA SER A 20 -16.19 8.45 -8.86
C SER A 20 -16.61 7.44 -9.92
N ARG A 21 -15.76 7.24 -10.93
CA ARG A 21 -15.98 6.25 -11.99
C ARG A 21 -15.99 4.80 -11.48
N LYS A 22 -15.47 4.57 -10.25
CA LYS A 22 -15.47 3.26 -9.60
C LYS A 22 -16.82 2.86 -8.97
N ILE A 23 -17.77 3.80 -8.86
CA ILE A 23 -19.14 3.51 -8.42
C ILE A 23 -19.94 3.15 -9.65
N PHE A 24 -20.08 1.85 -9.92
CA PHE A 24 -20.75 1.35 -11.14
C PHE A 24 -22.26 1.21 -10.97
N ASN A 25 -22.74 1.00 -9.73
CA ASN A 25 -24.16 0.77 -9.46
C ASN A 25 -25.01 2.02 -9.79
N PRO A 26 -25.97 1.93 -10.71
CA PRO A 26 -26.81 3.07 -11.10
C PRO A 26 -27.65 3.62 -9.94
N ILE A 27 -28.10 2.75 -9.02
CA ILE A 27 -28.92 3.13 -7.86
C ILE A 27 -28.10 4.00 -6.92
N ASP A 28 -26.89 3.60 -6.61
CA ASP A 28 -25.99 4.35 -5.72
C ASP A 28 -25.61 5.69 -6.36
N ARG A 29 -25.37 5.69 -7.67
CA ARG A 29 -25.11 6.94 -8.42
C ARG A 29 -26.28 7.91 -8.36
N LYS A 30 -27.51 7.40 -8.44
CA LYS A 30 -28.72 8.23 -8.35
C LYS A 30 -28.85 8.84 -6.96
N LYS A 31 -28.69 8.03 -5.90
CA LYS A 31 -28.70 8.51 -4.50
C LYS A 31 -27.65 9.61 -4.25
N ILE A 32 -26.43 9.39 -4.72
CA ILE A 32 -25.35 10.36 -4.55
C ILE A 32 -25.64 11.66 -5.30
N ARG A 33 -26.22 11.60 -6.50
CA ARG A 33 -26.64 12.81 -7.25
C ARG A 33 -27.68 13.61 -6.49
N THR A 34 -28.66 12.97 -5.89
CA THR A 34 -29.66 13.65 -5.06
C THR A 34 -28.98 14.38 -3.91
N ILE A 35 -28.07 13.72 -3.18
CA ILE A 35 -27.33 14.34 -2.09
C ILE A 35 -26.48 15.53 -2.58
N LEU A 36 -25.80 15.39 -3.73
CA LEU A 36 -24.96 16.47 -4.28
C LEU A 36 -25.76 17.68 -4.72
N ASN A 37 -27.00 17.50 -5.23
CA ASN A 37 -27.88 18.60 -5.62
C ASN A 37 -28.35 19.41 -4.43
N ASP A 38 -28.46 18.78 -3.25
CA ASP A 38 -28.91 19.42 -2.02
C ASP A 38 -27.77 20.15 -1.27
N ILE A 39 -26.51 19.87 -1.63
CA ILE A 39 -25.34 20.49 -1.01
C ILE A 39 -24.97 21.78 -1.73
N LYS A 40 -24.90 22.88 -0.99
CA LYS A 40 -24.46 24.18 -1.54
C LYS A 40 -22.95 24.20 -1.74
N ILE A 41 -22.51 23.99 -2.98
CA ILE A 41 -21.12 24.09 -3.40
C ILE A 41 -20.89 25.48 -4.02
N PRO A 42 -19.83 26.21 -3.64
CA PRO A 42 -19.47 27.47 -4.31
C PRO A 42 -19.29 27.27 -5.82
N LYS A 43 -19.74 28.23 -6.63
CA LYS A 43 -19.70 28.15 -8.10
C LYS A 43 -18.28 27.96 -8.68
N GLU A 44 -17.27 28.35 -7.93
CA GLU A 44 -15.86 28.29 -8.28
C GLU A 44 -15.21 26.94 -7.98
N MET A 45 -15.91 26.08 -7.22
CA MET A 45 -15.37 24.83 -6.73
C MET A 45 -16.07 23.62 -7.36
N GLY A 46 -15.30 22.57 -7.58
CA GLY A 46 -15.80 21.26 -7.97
C GLY A 46 -15.69 20.26 -6.84
N LEU A 47 -16.54 19.24 -6.86
CA LEU A 47 -16.58 18.18 -5.84
C LEU A 47 -16.75 16.82 -6.49
N ILE A 48 -15.92 15.84 -6.10
CA ILE A 48 -16.05 14.45 -6.55
C ILE A 48 -16.30 13.56 -5.33
N VAL A 49 -17.40 12.80 -5.38
CA VAL A 49 -17.67 11.79 -4.35
C VAL A 49 -16.83 10.54 -4.61
N ARG A 50 -16.09 10.12 -3.59
CA ARG A 50 -15.23 8.92 -3.61
C ARG A 50 -16.06 7.66 -3.36
N THR A 51 -15.47 6.48 -3.62
CA THR A 51 -16.12 5.18 -3.32
C THR A 51 -16.48 5.04 -1.84
N ALA A 52 -15.67 5.58 -0.93
CA ALA A 52 -15.94 5.59 0.51
C ALA A 52 -17.19 6.41 0.90
N GLY A 53 -17.66 7.32 0.04
CA GLY A 53 -18.88 8.11 0.25
C GLY A 53 -20.16 7.46 -0.32
N CYS A 54 -20.09 6.22 -0.82
CA CYS A 54 -21.21 5.59 -1.55
C CYS A 54 -22.49 5.43 -0.71
N ASN A 55 -22.37 5.04 0.55
CA ASN A 55 -23.52 4.80 1.44
C ASN A 55 -23.56 5.79 2.62
N LYS A 56 -22.99 6.98 2.42
CA LYS A 56 -22.93 7.99 3.47
C LYS A 56 -24.11 8.96 3.44
N THR A 57 -24.46 9.46 4.62
CA THR A 57 -25.51 10.43 4.78
C THR A 57 -25.08 11.80 4.27
N ARG A 58 -26.04 12.66 3.97
CA ARG A 58 -25.80 14.06 3.61
C ARG A 58 -24.92 14.75 4.65
N ASN A 59 -25.23 14.59 5.94
CA ASN A 59 -24.51 15.23 7.03
C ASN A 59 -23.03 14.84 7.09
N GLU A 60 -22.70 13.56 6.84
CA GLU A 60 -21.31 13.08 6.77
C GLU A 60 -20.54 13.72 5.60
N ILE A 61 -21.19 13.85 4.45
CA ILE A 61 -20.59 14.47 3.27
C ILE A 61 -20.42 15.98 3.47
N GLU A 62 -21.38 16.67 4.06
CA GLU A 62 -21.31 18.10 4.40
C GLU A 62 -20.22 18.37 5.45
N HIS A 63 -20.06 17.49 6.42
CA HIS A 63 -18.98 17.61 7.42
C HIS A 63 -17.60 17.49 6.77
N ASP A 64 -17.41 16.50 5.88
CA ASP A 64 -16.14 16.32 5.14
C ASP A 64 -15.87 17.56 4.26
N LEU A 65 -16.90 18.09 3.57
CA LEU A 65 -16.80 19.33 2.78
C LEU A 65 -16.38 20.53 3.62
N LYS A 66 -16.96 20.70 4.80
CA LYS A 66 -16.60 21.79 5.71
C LYS A 66 -15.14 21.70 6.14
N THR A 67 -14.69 20.49 6.49
CA THR A 67 -13.29 20.24 6.85
C THR A 67 -12.33 20.58 5.71
N LEU A 68 -12.66 20.18 4.48
CA LEU A 68 -11.82 20.48 3.31
C LEU A 68 -11.81 21.98 2.95
N ARG A 69 -12.92 22.67 3.13
CA ARG A 69 -12.98 24.13 2.94
C ARG A 69 -12.09 24.86 3.94
N ASN A 70 -12.17 24.48 5.21
CA ASN A 70 -11.29 25.05 6.24
C ASN A 70 -9.81 24.81 5.91
N THR A 71 -9.46 23.61 5.44
CA THR A 71 -8.10 23.31 4.98
C THR A 71 -7.69 24.20 3.80
N TRP A 72 -8.58 24.42 2.86
CA TRP A 72 -8.32 25.30 1.71
C TRP A 72 -8.13 26.76 2.14
N ASP A 73 -8.93 27.24 3.07
CA ASP A 73 -8.82 28.59 3.61
C ASP A 73 -7.49 28.79 4.35
N GLN A 74 -7.05 27.79 5.14
CA GLN A 74 -5.72 27.79 5.75
C GLN A 74 -4.58 27.79 4.72
N ILE A 75 -4.71 27.03 3.63
CA ILE A 75 -3.73 27.03 2.53
C ILE A 75 -3.60 28.41 1.91
N LYS A 76 -4.74 29.09 1.65
CA LYS A 76 -4.74 30.45 1.11
C LYS A 76 -4.08 31.45 2.06
N GLU A 77 -4.44 31.39 3.33
CA GLU A 77 -3.87 32.26 4.36
C GLU A 77 -2.35 32.07 4.49
N ASN A 78 -1.90 30.81 4.58
CA ASN A 78 -0.48 30.50 4.63
C ASN A 78 0.25 30.98 3.36
N ALA A 79 -0.36 30.83 2.18
CA ALA A 79 0.26 31.28 0.93
C ALA A 79 0.43 32.81 0.86
N ILE A 80 -0.55 33.56 1.38
CA ILE A 80 -0.51 35.03 1.41
C ILE A 80 0.54 35.51 2.41
N ASN A 81 0.67 34.86 3.56
CA ASN A 81 1.54 35.26 4.67
C ASN A 81 2.97 34.73 4.56
N SER A 82 3.29 33.91 3.56
CA SER A 82 4.61 33.28 3.41
C SER A 82 5.46 33.97 2.35
N ILE A 83 6.75 34.07 2.62
CA ILE A 83 7.76 34.55 1.65
C ILE A 83 8.28 33.33 0.87
N ALA A 84 8.29 33.42 -0.45
CA ALA A 84 8.78 32.32 -1.30
C ALA A 84 10.32 32.20 -1.24
N PRO A 85 10.87 30.96 -1.24
CA PRO A 85 10.20 29.67 -1.27
C PRO A 85 9.79 29.20 0.14
N ALA A 86 8.53 28.77 0.31
CA ALA A 86 8.02 28.25 1.57
C ALA A 86 7.10 27.04 1.36
N LEU A 87 7.11 26.09 2.30
CA LEU A 87 6.18 24.95 2.30
C LEU A 87 4.80 25.42 2.80
N ILE A 88 3.86 25.62 1.91
CA ILE A 88 2.52 26.15 2.24
C ILE A 88 1.63 25.06 2.82
N HIS A 89 1.62 23.88 2.20
CA HIS A 89 0.82 22.74 2.62
C HIS A 89 1.46 21.44 2.14
N GLN A 90 1.53 20.47 3.04
CA GLN A 90 1.94 19.12 2.71
C GLN A 90 0.76 18.18 2.86
N GLU A 91 0.36 17.52 1.79
CA GLU A 91 -0.70 16.53 1.87
C GLU A 91 -0.23 15.33 2.68
N SER A 92 -0.76 15.30 3.85
CA SER A 92 -0.82 14.23 4.85
C SER A 92 0.36 13.26 4.96
N GLU A 93 0.90 13.25 6.15
CA GLU A 93 1.69 12.15 6.71
C GLU A 93 1.01 10.80 6.50
N ILE A 94 1.80 9.75 6.41
CA ILE A 94 1.34 8.37 6.13
C ILE A 94 0.20 7.93 7.05
N ILE A 95 0.24 8.29 8.33
CA ILE A 95 -0.78 7.95 9.33
C ILE A 95 -2.14 8.53 8.96
N LYS A 96 -2.19 9.83 8.66
CA LYS A 96 -3.43 10.52 8.26
C LYS A 96 -4.00 9.94 6.98
N ARG A 97 -3.13 9.69 6.00
CA ARG A 97 -3.54 9.08 4.72
C ARG A 97 -4.07 7.67 4.90
N THR A 98 -3.43 6.86 5.75
CA THR A 98 -3.87 5.49 6.04
C THR A 98 -5.24 5.50 6.70
N ILE A 99 -5.45 6.31 7.74
CA ILE A 99 -6.75 6.44 8.39
C ILE A 99 -7.81 6.94 7.40
N ARG A 100 -7.51 7.97 6.62
CA ARG A 100 -8.43 8.51 5.63
C ARG A 100 -8.89 7.48 4.61
N ASP A 101 -7.93 6.71 4.06
CA ASP A 101 -8.18 5.88 2.88
C ASP A 101 -8.51 4.42 3.21
N MET A 102 -8.06 3.90 4.35
CA MET A 102 -8.18 2.49 4.70
C MET A 102 -9.15 2.20 5.85
N TYR A 103 -9.41 3.19 6.71
CA TYR A 103 -10.35 3.00 7.81
C TYR A 103 -11.78 2.83 7.30
N ASP A 104 -12.46 1.78 7.75
CA ASP A 104 -13.86 1.48 7.49
C ASP A 104 -14.62 1.13 8.79
N GLU A 105 -15.91 0.89 8.68
CA GLU A 105 -16.78 0.55 9.81
C GLU A 105 -16.41 -0.80 10.46
N ASN A 106 -15.84 -1.73 9.68
CA ASN A 106 -15.42 -3.07 10.13
C ASN A 106 -14.09 -3.03 10.89
N THR A 107 -13.36 -1.92 10.82
CA THR A 107 -12.10 -1.76 11.53
C THR A 107 -12.32 -1.75 13.04
N LYS A 108 -11.83 -2.77 13.74
CA LYS A 108 -11.98 -2.93 15.18
C LYS A 108 -11.05 -2.02 15.97
N ASN A 109 -9.77 -1.97 15.59
CA ASN A 109 -8.74 -1.20 16.27
C ASN A 109 -7.75 -0.62 15.27
N ILE A 110 -7.19 0.54 15.63
CA ILE A 110 -6.03 1.14 14.97
C ILE A 110 -4.93 1.21 16.02
N ILE A 111 -3.94 0.34 15.89
CA ILE A 111 -2.82 0.26 16.82
C ILE A 111 -1.68 1.09 16.26
N VAL A 112 -1.14 2.00 17.08
CA VAL A 112 -0.09 2.93 16.66
C VAL A 112 1.08 2.87 17.62
N GLU A 113 2.27 2.60 17.08
CA GLU A 113 3.52 2.64 17.82
C GLU A 113 4.09 4.07 17.88
N GLY A 114 4.71 4.40 19.00
CA GLY A 114 5.30 5.70 19.25
C GLY A 114 4.31 6.76 19.77
N ASN A 115 4.84 7.71 20.57
CA ASN A 115 3.99 8.75 21.18
C ASN A 115 3.52 9.78 20.15
N ASP A 116 4.40 10.20 19.26
CA ASP A 116 4.11 11.22 18.25
C ASP A 116 3.09 10.70 17.23
N GLY A 117 3.32 9.49 16.68
CA GLY A 117 2.37 8.83 15.78
C GLY A 117 0.99 8.65 16.39
N TYR A 118 0.92 8.22 17.66
CA TYR A 118 -0.32 8.06 18.38
C TYR A 118 -1.09 9.40 18.56
N LYS A 119 -0.40 10.48 18.97
CA LYS A 119 -1.00 11.81 19.07
C LYS A 119 -1.53 12.32 17.73
N LYS A 120 -0.75 12.13 16.64
CA LYS A 120 -1.16 12.51 15.28
C LYS A 120 -2.39 11.75 14.82
N ALA A 121 -2.43 10.44 15.07
CA ALA A 121 -3.59 9.60 14.76
C ALA A 121 -4.83 10.05 15.54
N GLN A 122 -4.70 10.31 16.85
CA GLN A 122 -5.81 10.80 17.68
C GLN A 122 -6.34 12.15 17.20
N ASN A 123 -5.46 13.11 16.96
CA ASN A 123 -5.86 14.44 16.50
C ASN A 123 -6.61 14.38 15.17
N PHE A 124 -6.12 13.57 14.23
CA PHE A 124 -6.79 13.39 12.95
C PHE A 124 -8.15 12.70 13.09
N MET A 125 -8.24 11.63 13.88
CA MET A 125 -9.51 10.92 14.11
C MET A 125 -10.52 11.81 14.82
N LYS A 126 -10.09 12.60 15.81
CA LYS A 126 -10.96 13.57 16.51
C LYS A 126 -11.58 14.59 15.56
N MET A 127 -10.83 14.99 14.52
CA MET A 127 -11.30 15.95 13.52
C MET A 127 -12.26 15.31 12.52
N VAL A 128 -11.98 14.07 12.06
CA VAL A 128 -12.72 13.44 10.96
C VAL A 128 -13.86 12.54 11.46
N MET A 129 -13.65 11.80 12.57
CA MET A 129 -14.59 10.81 13.11
C MET A 129 -14.50 10.75 14.64
N PRO A 130 -15.05 11.74 15.35
CA PRO A 130 -14.96 11.81 16.82
C PRO A 130 -15.54 10.59 17.54
N SER A 131 -16.60 9.98 17.00
CA SER A 131 -17.26 8.78 17.54
C SER A 131 -16.33 7.57 17.68
N ASP A 132 -15.37 7.46 16.78
CA ASP A 132 -14.50 6.29 16.64
C ASP A 132 -13.13 6.47 17.32
N LEU A 133 -12.94 7.56 18.05
CA LEU A 133 -11.68 7.87 18.72
C LEU A 133 -11.21 6.74 19.65
N LYS A 134 -12.13 6.00 20.26
CA LYS A 134 -11.84 4.87 21.16
C LYS A 134 -11.17 3.69 20.46
N LYS A 135 -11.27 3.60 19.13
CA LYS A 135 -10.65 2.54 18.34
C LYS A 135 -9.14 2.74 18.18
N ILE A 136 -8.61 3.95 18.42
CA ILE A 136 -7.17 4.20 18.37
C ILE A 136 -6.54 3.78 19.69
N LYS A 137 -5.60 2.83 19.58
CA LYS A 137 -4.86 2.29 20.72
C LYS A 137 -3.37 2.55 20.55
N LYS A 138 -2.73 2.93 21.65
CA LYS A 138 -1.28 3.05 21.69
C LYS A 138 -0.68 1.67 21.89
N TYR A 139 0.27 1.30 21.03
CA TYR A 139 1.05 0.09 21.21
C TYR A 139 2.00 0.23 22.41
N ARG A 140 2.08 -0.83 23.23
CA ARG A 140 2.89 -0.88 24.44
C ARG A 140 3.79 -2.13 24.54
N GLY A 141 3.93 -2.86 23.43
CA GLY A 141 4.78 -4.04 23.36
C GLY A 141 6.25 -3.70 23.55
N LYS A 142 7.03 -4.71 23.90
CA LYS A 142 8.50 -4.60 24.00
C LYS A 142 9.21 -4.69 22.65
N ILE A 143 8.59 -5.39 21.72
CA ILE A 143 9.06 -5.63 20.35
C ILE A 143 8.39 -4.58 19.46
N SER A 144 8.98 -4.22 18.33
CA SER A 144 8.31 -3.36 17.34
C SER A 144 6.99 -3.99 16.87
N LEU A 145 5.95 -3.17 16.74
CA LEU A 145 4.62 -3.59 16.30
C LEU A 145 4.67 -4.37 14.98
N PHE A 146 5.46 -3.91 14.02
CA PHE A 146 5.54 -4.55 12.70
C PHE A 146 6.22 -5.92 12.76
N ILE A 147 7.16 -6.11 13.68
CA ILE A 147 7.80 -7.41 13.91
C ILE A 147 6.81 -8.36 14.59
N GLU A 148 6.11 -7.90 15.64
CA GLU A 148 5.15 -8.71 16.38
C GLU A 148 4.00 -9.21 15.47
N GLU A 149 3.52 -8.35 14.56
CA GLU A 149 2.47 -8.69 13.61
C GLU A 149 2.99 -9.37 12.31
N GLY A 150 4.27 -9.70 12.23
CA GLY A 150 4.89 -10.34 11.06
C GLY A 150 4.85 -9.49 9.78
N ILE A 151 4.68 -8.17 9.92
CA ILE A 151 4.58 -7.25 8.78
C ILE A 151 5.97 -6.98 8.20
N GLU A 152 6.99 -6.89 9.04
CA GLU A 152 8.37 -6.60 8.61
C GLU A 152 8.91 -7.70 7.68
N GLU A 153 8.61 -8.96 7.97
CA GLU A 153 8.96 -10.09 7.09
C GLU A 153 8.28 -9.96 5.72
N LYS A 154 6.98 -9.65 5.71
CA LYS A 154 6.23 -9.44 4.46
C LYS A 154 6.72 -8.25 3.66
N LEU A 155 7.19 -7.18 4.33
CA LEU A 155 7.79 -6.03 3.66
C LEU A 155 9.14 -6.40 3.01
N ASN A 156 9.94 -7.25 3.64
CA ASN A 156 11.17 -7.74 3.05
C ASN A 156 10.91 -8.60 1.80
N GLN A 157 9.87 -9.41 1.81
CA GLN A 157 9.47 -10.23 0.66
C GLN A 157 9.01 -9.44 -0.56
N ILE A 158 8.71 -8.14 -0.43
CA ILE A 158 8.35 -7.27 -1.58
C ILE A 158 9.49 -7.18 -2.62
N PHE A 159 10.73 -7.38 -2.18
CA PHE A 159 11.90 -7.29 -3.04
C PHE A 159 12.34 -8.64 -3.62
N ASP A 160 11.76 -9.74 -3.16
CA ASP A 160 12.08 -11.07 -3.66
C ASP A 160 11.45 -11.26 -5.03
N THR A 161 12.19 -11.85 -5.96
CA THR A 161 11.67 -12.20 -7.29
C THR A 161 10.78 -13.43 -7.23
N GLU A 162 11.09 -14.37 -6.34
CA GLU A 162 10.35 -15.61 -6.13
C GLU A 162 9.44 -15.50 -4.91
N ILE A 163 8.20 -15.97 -5.05
CA ILE A 163 7.19 -15.97 -3.99
C ILE A 163 6.59 -17.36 -3.90
N LYS A 164 6.74 -17.98 -2.76
CA LYS A 164 6.20 -19.34 -2.50
C LYS A 164 4.70 -19.27 -2.25
N LEU A 165 3.98 -20.24 -2.82
CA LEU A 165 2.56 -20.48 -2.58
C LEU A 165 2.39 -21.57 -1.51
N ASN A 166 1.25 -21.56 -0.79
CA ASN A 166 0.99 -22.53 0.26
C ASN A 166 0.84 -23.96 -0.30
N SER A 167 0.40 -24.08 -1.55
CA SER A 167 0.29 -25.38 -2.26
C SER A 167 1.65 -26.05 -2.54
N GLY A 168 2.75 -25.28 -2.45
CA GLY A 168 4.11 -25.72 -2.81
C GLY A 168 4.53 -25.26 -4.21
N GLY A 169 3.67 -24.54 -4.94
CA GLY A 169 4.03 -23.80 -6.14
C GLY A 169 4.74 -22.48 -5.80
N TYR A 170 5.13 -21.73 -6.81
CA TYR A 170 5.76 -20.43 -6.63
C TYR A 170 5.50 -19.51 -7.83
N LEU A 171 5.59 -18.21 -7.58
CA LEU A 171 5.51 -17.16 -8.58
C LEU A 171 6.90 -16.56 -8.80
N VAL A 172 7.20 -16.22 -10.04
CA VAL A 172 8.40 -15.44 -10.39
C VAL A 172 7.97 -14.11 -10.98
N ILE A 173 8.29 -13.01 -10.32
CA ILE A 173 7.91 -11.66 -10.75
C ILE A 173 9.13 -10.90 -11.24
N ASN A 174 9.18 -10.60 -12.52
CA ASN A 174 10.27 -9.91 -13.19
C ASN A 174 9.79 -8.60 -13.86
N PRO A 175 10.02 -7.43 -13.24
CA PRO A 175 9.82 -6.16 -13.92
C PRO A 175 10.87 -6.00 -15.01
N THR A 176 10.42 -5.68 -16.24
CA THR A 176 11.29 -5.31 -17.36
C THR A 176 11.11 -3.83 -17.68
N GLU A 177 11.81 -3.33 -18.70
CA GLU A 177 11.66 -1.93 -19.12
C GLU A 177 10.25 -1.61 -19.65
N ALA A 178 9.65 -2.53 -20.38
CA ALA A 178 8.37 -2.31 -21.07
C ALA A 178 7.16 -2.87 -20.32
N LEU A 179 7.32 -3.96 -19.58
CA LEU A 179 6.23 -4.69 -18.95
C LEU A 179 6.72 -5.44 -17.70
N VAL A 180 5.77 -5.95 -16.92
CA VAL A 180 6.05 -6.89 -15.83
C VAL A 180 5.62 -8.27 -16.27
N SER A 181 6.53 -9.25 -16.23
CA SER A 181 6.22 -10.66 -16.42
C SER A 181 6.03 -11.34 -15.08
N ILE A 182 5.02 -12.20 -15.00
CA ILE A 182 4.73 -13.04 -13.84
C ILE A 182 4.56 -14.47 -14.35
N ASP A 183 5.42 -15.35 -13.88
CA ASP A 183 5.40 -16.78 -14.22
C ASP A 183 4.85 -17.58 -13.03
N VAL A 184 3.98 -18.55 -13.29
CA VAL A 184 3.35 -19.42 -12.30
C VAL A 184 3.88 -20.82 -12.43
N ASN A 185 4.56 -21.30 -11.39
CA ASN A 185 5.16 -22.63 -11.35
C ASN A 185 4.45 -23.52 -10.34
N SER A 186 4.18 -24.77 -10.72
CA SER A 186 3.54 -25.76 -9.85
C SER A 186 4.46 -26.29 -8.75
N GLY A 187 5.79 -26.21 -8.95
CA GLY A 187 6.78 -26.66 -7.98
C GLY A 187 6.53 -28.11 -7.49
N SER A 188 6.51 -28.28 -6.17
CA SER A 188 6.28 -29.58 -5.52
C SER A 188 4.80 -29.89 -5.24
N SER A 189 3.86 -29.14 -5.81
CA SER A 189 2.41 -29.27 -5.53
C SER A 189 1.76 -30.53 -6.11
N ILE A 190 2.54 -31.53 -6.49
CA ILE A 190 2.10 -32.81 -7.08
C ILE A 190 1.38 -33.68 -6.03
N LYS A 191 0.31 -33.16 -5.43
CA LYS A 191 -0.46 -33.94 -4.44
C LYS A 191 -1.75 -34.58 -4.97
N GLN A 192 -2.16 -34.21 -6.18
CA GLN A 192 -3.42 -34.69 -6.77
C GLN A 192 -3.19 -35.69 -7.89
N LYS A 193 -4.13 -36.65 -8.03
CA LYS A 193 -4.09 -37.72 -9.04
C LYS A 193 -4.31 -37.18 -10.47
N ASN A 194 -4.75 -35.93 -10.64
CA ASN A 194 -5.05 -35.33 -11.94
C ASN A 194 -4.26 -34.03 -12.12
N VAL A 195 -3.45 -33.97 -13.17
CA VAL A 195 -2.61 -32.81 -13.54
C VAL A 195 -3.47 -31.55 -13.77
N GLU A 196 -4.61 -31.66 -14.41
CA GLU A 196 -5.53 -30.55 -14.70
C GLU A 196 -6.09 -29.92 -13.41
N SER A 197 -6.48 -30.75 -12.41
CA SER A 197 -6.98 -30.22 -11.13
C SER A 197 -5.86 -29.53 -10.33
N THR A 198 -4.65 -30.09 -10.36
CA THR A 198 -3.48 -29.46 -9.72
C THR A 198 -3.17 -28.11 -10.36
N ALA A 199 -3.19 -28.04 -11.69
CA ALA A 199 -3.00 -26.77 -12.43
C ALA A 199 -4.07 -25.73 -12.06
N LEU A 200 -5.34 -26.13 -11.99
CA LEU A 200 -6.43 -25.23 -11.60
C LEU A 200 -6.25 -24.69 -10.18
N ASP A 201 -5.98 -25.56 -9.20
CA ASP A 201 -5.85 -25.16 -7.80
C ASP A 201 -4.63 -24.23 -7.61
N THR A 202 -3.50 -24.56 -8.23
CA THR A 202 -2.30 -23.71 -8.20
C THR A 202 -2.57 -22.37 -8.86
N ASN A 203 -3.24 -22.33 -10.02
CA ASN A 203 -3.57 -21.10 -10.71
C ASN A 203 -4.59 -20.24 -9.94
N LEU A 204 -5.53 -20.81 -9.22
CA LEU A 204 -6.47 -20.07 -8.37
C LEU A 204 -5.75 -19.43 -7.18
N GLU A 205 -4.85 -20.15 -6.53
CA GLU A 205 -4.01 -19.61 -5.47
C GLU A 205 -3.06 -18.54 -6.00
N ALA A 206 -2.43 -18.79 -7.15
CA ALA A 206 -1.59 -17.83 -7.84
C ALA A 206 -2.35 -16.53 -8.16
N ALA A 207 -3.59 -16.61 -8.63
CA ALA A 207 -4.42 -15.44 -8.92
C ALA A 207 -4.68 -14.57 -7.67
N ASP A 208 -4.89 -15.20 -6.50
CA ASP A 208 -5.05 -14.49 -5.23
C ASP A 208 -3.76 -13.78 -4.83
N GLU A 209 -2.64 -14.49 -4.90
CA GLU A 209 -1.33 -13.94 -4.53
C GLU A 209 -0.83 -12.88 -5.52
N ILE A 210 -1.02 -13.07 -6.82
CA ILE A 210 -0.71 -12.08 -7.85
C ILE A 210 -1.46 -10.77 -7.60
N ALA A 211 -2.76 -10.84 -7.33
CA ALA A 211 -3.54 -9.63 -7.02
C ALA A 211 -3.01 -8.91 -5.77
N ARG A 212 -2.54 -9.64 -4.76
CA ARG A 212 -1.90 -9.09 -3.57
C ARG A 212 -0.56 -8.44 -3.90
N GLN A 213 0.30 -9.13 -4.65
CA GLN A 213 1.64 -8.68 -5.00
C GLN A 213 1.63 -7.45 -5.89
N ILE A 214 0.76 -7.39 -6.90
CA ILE A 214 0.57 -6.24 -7.76
C ILE A 214 0.24 -4.98 -6.93
N LYS A 215 -0.61 -5.13 -5.93
CA LYS A 215 -1.03 -4.04 -5.05
C LYS A 215 0.08 -3.61 -4.09
N ILE A 216 0.77 -4.54 -3.44
CA ILE A 216 1.81 -4.27 -2.43
C ILE A 216 3.06 -3.66 -3.10
N ARG A 217 3.49 -4.22 -4.22
CA ARG A 217 4.66 -3.76 -4.99
C ARG A 217 4.36 -2.54 -5.87
N ASP A 218 3.09 -2.11 -5.94
CA ASP A 218 2.61 -1.04 -6.85
C ASP A 218 3.02 -1.27 -8.31
N LEU A 219 2.98 -2.54 -8.77
CA LEU A 219 3.30 -2.88 -10.15
C LEU A 219 2.31 -2.18 -11.08
N SER A 220 2.80 -1.58 -12.16
CA SER A 220 2.00 -0.72 -13.03
C SER A 220 2.43 -0.84 -14.49
N GLY A 221 1.56 -0.40 -15.38
CA GLY A 221 1.75 -0.55 -16.82
C GLY A 221 1.15 -1.86 -17.32
N LEU A 222 1.75 -2.44 -18.33
CA LEU A 222 1.37 -3.75 -18.87
C LEU A 222 1.96 -4.85 -17.99
N ILE A 223 1.13 -5.81 -17.63
CA ILE A 223 1.50 -6.98 -16.83
C ILE A 223 1.04 -8.21 -17.61
N ILE A 224 1.95 -9.13 -17.83
CA ILE A 224 1.68 -10.42 -18.50
C ILE A 224 1.88 -11.51 -17.45
N ILE A 225 0.87 -12.37 -17.32
CA ILE A 225 0.86 -13.50 -16.39
C ILE A 225 0.85 -14.77 -17.22
N ASP A 226 1.82 -15.63 -17.00
CA ASP A 226 1.90 -16.97 -17.57
C ASP A 226 1.35 -17.97 -16.57
N PHE A 227 0.10 -18.41 -16.79
CA PHE A 227 -0.55 -19.40 -15.96
C PHE A 227 -0.19 -20.82 -16.43
N ILE A 228 -0.16 -21.76 -15.49
CA ILE A 228 0.01 -23.18 -15.83
C ILE A 228 -1.10 -23.57 -16.82
N ASP A 229 -0.72 -24.29 -17.88
CA ASP A 229 -1.62 -24.69 -18.94
C ASP A 229 -2.85 -25.44 -18.42
N MET A 230 -4.02 -25.04 -18.91
CA MET A 230 -5.32 -25.65 -18.62
C MET A 230 -6.04 -25.96 -19.91
N LEU A 231 -6.41 -27.20 -20.11
CA LEU A 231 -7.15 -27.64 -21.29
C LEU A 231 -8.61 -27.13 -21.26
N SER A 232 -9.23 -27.18 -20.08
CA SER A 232 -10.63 -26.80 -19.90
C SER A 232 -10.81 -25.28 -19.99
N TYR A 233 -11.68 -24.83 -20.90
CA TYR A 233 -12.14 -23.45 -20.98
C TYR A 233 -12.81 -22.98 -19.68
N GLY A 234 -13.57 -23.86 -19.03
CA GLY A 234 -14.20 -23.58 -17.72
C GLY A 234 -13.19 -23.24 -16.64
N ASN A 235 -12.07 -23.95 -16.58
CA ASN A 235 -10.98 -23.74 -15.63
C ASN A 235 -10.33 -22.37 -15.87
N ARG A 236 -9.99 -22.06 -17.12
CA ARG A 236 -9.44 -20.72 -17.49
C ARG A 236 -10.37 -19.60 -17.05
N ARG A 237 -11.68 -19.72 -17.29
CA ARG A 237 -12.68 -18.74 -16.87
C ARG A 237 -12.79 -18.60 -15.35
N SER A 238 -12.58 -19.65 -14.60
CA SER A 238 -12.58 -19.63 -13.14
C SER A 238 -11.40 -18.83 -12.59
N VAL A 239 -10.20 -19.05 -13.14
CA VAL A 239 -8.99 -18.29 -12.80
C VAL A 239 -9.14 -16.80 -13.16
N GLU A 240 -9.62 -16.48 -14.37
CA GLU A 240 -9.91 -15.09 -14.77
C GLU A 240 -10.88 -14.41 -13.80
N ARG A 241 -11.96 -15.08 -13.42
CA ARG A 241 -12.96 -14.55 -12.48
C ARG A 241 -12.34 -14.30 -11.11
N ARG A 242 -11.55 -15.24 -10.62
CA ARG A 242 -10.86 -15.15 -9.34
C ARG A 242 -9.93 -13.93 -9.30
N LEU A 243 -9.07 -13.77 -10.30
CA LEU A 243 -8.17 -12.63 -10.42
C LEU A 243 -8.94 -11.30 -10.46
N LYS A 244 -10.00 -11.22 -11.28
CA LYS A 244 -10.87 -10.03 -11.36
C LYS A 244 -11.51 -9.67 -10.02
N GLU A 245 -11.98 -10.66 -9.28
CA GLU A 245 -12.59 -10.48 -7.96
C GLU A 245 -11.57 -9.91 -6.95
N LYS A 246 -10.38 -10.50 -6.87
CA LYS A 246 -9.34 -10.07 -5.93
C LYS A 246 -8.77 -8.69 -6.26
N CYS A 247 -8.66 -8.36 -7.54
CA CYS A 247 -8.24 -7.03 -7.99
C CYS A 247 -9.27 -5.92 -7.73
N ARG A 248 -10.54 -6.22 -7.41
CA ARG A 248 -11.56 -5.19 -7.11
C ARG A 248 -11.21 -4.32 -5.92
N SER A 249 -10.46 -4.84 -4.96
CA SER A 249 -10.03 -4.10 -3.77
C SER A 249 -8.90 -3.10 -4.05
N ASP A 250 -8.30 -3.11 -5.24
CA ASP A 250 -7.26 -2.18 -5.60
C ASP A 250 -7.83 -0.80 -5.95
N ARG A 251 -7.13 0.25 -5.52
CA ARG A 251 -7.49 1.64 -5.84
C ARG A 251 -7.12 2.03 -7.27
N ALA A 252 -6.15 1.35 -7.87
CA ALA A 252 -5.75 1.60 -9.25
C ALA A 252 -6.85 1.16 -10.23
N ARG A 253 -6.89 1.79 -11.38
CA ARG A 253 -7.70 1.31 -12.50
C ARG A 253 -6.99 0.11 -13.11
N ILE A 254 -7.68 -1.03 -13.14
CA ILE A 254 -7.17 -2.28 -13.68
C ILE A 254 -8.07 -2.72 -14.83
N GLN A 255 -7.47 -3.15 -15.92
CA GLN A 255 -8.13 -3.83 -17.03
C GLN A 255 -7.51 -5.23 -17.14
N ILE A 256 -8.36 -6.27 -17.19
CA ILE A 256 -7.92 -7.66 -17.23
C ILE A 256 -8.52 -8.31 -18.47
N GLY A 257 -7.64 -8.87 -19.29
CA GLY A 257 -7.99 -9.61 -20.50
C GLY A 257 -8.55 -10.99 -20.21
N ARG A 258 -8.46 -11.86 -21.19
CA ARG A 258 -8.74 -13.29 -21.10
C ARG A 258 -7.45 -14.08 -21.17
N ILE A 259 -7.45 -15.27 -20.60
CA ILE A 259 -6.34 -16.22 -20.78
C ILE A 259 -6.39 -16.67 -22.25
N SER A 260 -5.29 -16.45 -22.96
CA SER A 260 -5.10 -16.85 -24.36
C SER A 260 -4.97 -18.38 -24.47
N ASN A 261 -4.91 -18.87 -25.73
CA ASN A 261 -4.64 -20.29 -25.99
C ASN A 261 -3.22 -20.71 -25.60
N PHE A 262 -2.33 -19.75 -25.37
CA PHE A 262 -0.96 -19.95 -24.91
C PHE A 262 -0.77 -19.83 -23.39
N GLY A 263 -1.86 -19.88 -22.60
CA GLY A 263 -1.78 -19.73 -21.13
C GLY A 263 -1.62 -18.28 -20.65
N LEU A 264 -1.32 -17.33 -21.53
CA LEU A 264 -0.99 -15.96 -21.17
C LEU A 264 -2.23 -15.13 -20.86
N LEU A 265 -2.21 -14.39 -19.76
CA LEU A 265 -3.20 -13.37 -19.42
C LEU A 265 -2.54 -11.99 -19.44
N GLU A 266 -3.10 -11.11 -20.25
CA GLU A 266 -2.70 -9.72 -20.35
C GLU A 266 -3.57 -8.86 -19.43
N MET A 267 -2.93 -7.98 -18.66
CA MET A 267 -3.62 -6.97 -17.88
C MET A 267 -2.87 -5.65 -17.85
N SER A 268 -3.59 -4.58 -17.59
CA SER A 268 -2.98 -3.27 -17.35
C SER A 268 -3.42 -2.70 -16.03
N ARG A 269 -2.49 -2.05 -15.31
CA ARG A 269 -2.74 -1.36 -14.07
C ARG A 269 -2.23 0.08 -14.12
N GLN A 270 -3.11 1.01 -13.75
CA GLN A 270 -2.77 2.42 -13.67
C GLN A 270 -1.67 2.65 -12.63
N ARG A 271 -0.66 3.41 -13.00
CA ARG A 271 0.39 3.86 -12.08
C ARG A 271 -0.20 4.82 -11.05
N LEU A 272 0.03 4.55 -9.77
CA LEU A 272 -0.46 5.38 -8.67
C LEU A 272 0.60 6.36 -8.15
N ARG A 273 1.87 6.04 -8.32
CA ARG A 273 3.01 6.89 -7.92
C ARG A 273 3.82 7.28 -9.14
N GLU A 274 4.45 8.43 -9.09
CA GLU A 274 5.42 8.80 -10.10
C GLU A 274 6.57 7.80 -10.08
N SER A 275 7.02 7.40 -11.27
CA SER A 275 8.12 6.48 -11.44
C SER A 275 9.44 7.21 -11.20
N ALA A 276 9.70 7.60 -9.97
CA ALA A 276 11.02 8.10 -9.58
C ALA A 276 12.09 6.99 -9.52
N VAL A 277 11.68 5.73 -9.64
CA VAL A 277 12.56 4.58 -9.54
C VAL A 277 12.50 3.80 -10.84
N LYS A 278 13.50 3.97 -11.69
CA LYS A 278 13.95 2.87 -12.54
C LYS A 278 14.37 1.77 -11.56
N TRP A 279 13.59 0.69 -11.47
CA TRP A 279 13.97 -0.50 -10.74
C TRP A 279 15.18 -1.16 -11.43
N LYS A 280 16.34 -0.54 -11.32
CA LYS A 280 17.56 -1.31 -11.17
C LYS A 280 17.43 -1.92 -9.79
N ILE A 281 17.53 -3.23 -9.67
CA ILE A 281 17.42 -4.04 -8.47
C ILE A 281 18.58 -3.71 -7.47
N LYS A 282 18.81 -2.44 -7.23
CA LYS A 282 19.70 -1.95 -6.17
C LYS A 282 18.86 -1.01 -5.33
N LEU A 283 18.63 -1.41 -4.10
CA LEU A 283 18.16 -0.49 -3.08
C LEU A 283 19.09 0.73 -3.08
N THR A 284 18.54 1.92 -2.90
CA THR A 284 19.38 3.09 -2.58
C THR A 284 20.16 2.77 -1.32
N ASP A 285 21.34 3.37 -1.15
CA ASP A 285 22.18 3.14 0.03
C ASP A 285 21.40 3.40 1.33
N GLU A 286 20.50 4.38 1.32
CA GLU A 286 19.60 4.68 2.44
C GLU A 286 18.61 3.54 2.70
N SER A 287 17.88 3.08 1.68
CA SER A 287 16.90 2.00 1.83
C SER A 287 17.57 0.67 2.20
N PHE A 288 18.78 0.44 1.70
CA PHE A 288 19.57 -0.72 2.07
C PHE A 288 20.03 -0.65 3.52
N ALA A 289 20.52 0.51 3.98
CA ALA A 289 20.89 0.74 5.37
C ALA A 289 19.69 0.55 6.32
N GLN A 290 18.52 1.10 5.98
CA GLN A 290 17.30 0.90 6.75
C GLN A 290 16.87 -0.58 6.80
N LYS A 291 16.98 -1.31 5.70
CA LYS A 291 16.71 -2.75 5.65
C LYS A 291 17.66 -3.52 6.57
N LEU A 292 18.96 -3.17 6.56
CA LEU A 292 19.95 -3.80 7.42
C LEU A 292 19.64 -3.56 8.90
N LEU A 293 19.30 -2.34 9.31
CA LEU A 293 18.91 -2.02 10.68
C LEU A 293 17.72 -2.85 11.14
N LYS A 294 16.72 -3.01 10.29
CA LYS A 294 15.53 -3.83 10.59
C LYS A 294 15.85 -5.33 10.67
N LEU A 295 16.76 -5.83 9.85
CA LEU A 295 17.24 -7.20 9.94
C LEU A 295 18.03 -7.44 11.22
N VAL A 296 18.84 -6.49 11.66
CA VAL A 296 19.57 -6.55 12.95
C VAL A 296 18.56 -6.60 14.11
N GLU A 297 17.57 -5.73 14.13
CA GLU A 297 16.51 -5.74 15.14
C GLU A 297 15.75 -7.07 15.15
N LEU A 298 15.32 -7.55 13.98
CA LEU A 298 14.60 -8.82 13.84
C LEU A 298 15.44 -9.98 14.39
N LYS A 299 16.70 -10.11 13.99
CA LYS A 299 17.59 -11.19 14.46
C LYS A 299 17.87 -11.09 15.96
N ALA A 300 18.07 -9.89 16.48
CA ALA A 300 18.25 -9.68 17.92
C ALA A 300 17.04 -10.17 18.73
N VAL A 301 15.83 -9.87 18.26
CA VAL A 301 14.59 -10.24 18.93
C VAL A 301 14.32 -11.75 18.83
N VAL A 302 14.41 -12.33 17.62
CA VAL A 302 14.10 -13.74 17.38
C VAL A 302 15.11 -14.66 18.06
N HIS A 303 16.41 -14.36 17.94
CA HIS A 303 17.47 -15.20 18.46
C HIS A 303 17.97 -14.79 19.84
N LYS A 304 17.43 -13.70 20.43
CA LYS A 304 17.89 -13.13 21.69
C LYS A 304 19.42 -12.92 21.70
N ALA A 305 19.96 -12.51 20.54
CA ALA A 305 21.38 -12.37 20.33
C ALA A 305 21.94 -11.23 21.18
N LYS A 306 23.03 -11.46 21.88
CA LYS A 306 23.77 -10.43 22.64
C LYS A 306 24.81 -9.72 21.79
N PHE A 307 25.17 -10.29 20.66
CA PHE A 307 26.14 -9.78 19.72
C PHE A 307 25.68 -10.02 18.29
N VAL A 308 25.74 -8.99 17.45
CA VAL A 308 25.39 -9.07 16.03
C VAL A 308 26.53 -8.46 15.21
N GLU A 309 27.08 -9.25 14.32
CA GLU A 309 28.13 -8.84 13.38
C GLU A 309 27.47 -8.52 12.03
N LEU A 310 27.67 -7.30 11.53
CA LEU A 310 27.12 -6.82 10.27
C LEU A 310 28.25 -6.65 9.25
N LYS A 311 28.35 -7.57 8.28
CA LYS A 311 29.33 -7.49 7.19
C LYS A 311 28.73 -6.74 6.01
N VAL A 312 29.34 -5.62 5.64
CA VAL A 312 28.87 -4.75 4.56
C VAL A 312 30.04 -4.11 3.80
N CYS A 313 29.81 -3.70 2.55
CA CYS A 313 30.82 -3.00 1.78
C CYS A 313 31.18 -1.63 2.41
N LYS A 314 32.37 -1.10 2.07
CA LYS A 314 32.90 0.15 2.62
C LYS A 314 31.91 1.32 2.53
N LYS A 315 31.27 1.49 1.38
CA LYS A 315 30.30 2.56 1.11
C LYS A 315 29.12 2.54 2.10
N ILE A 316 28.58 1.37 2.37
CA ILE A 316 27.46 1.18 3.31
C ILE A 316 27.92 1.35 4.76
N THR A 317 29.14 0.91 5.08
CA THR A 317 29.73 1.13 6.41
C THR A 317 29.83 2.62 6.75
N GLU A 318 30.36 3.43 5.83
CA GLU A 318 30.44 4.88 5.97
C GLU A 318 29.03 5.49 6.09
N PHE A 319 28.14 5.13 5.20
CA PHE A 319 26.76 5.64 5.21
C PHE A 319 26.01 5.34 6.51
N LEU A 320 26.14 4.12 7.07
CA LEU A 320 25.54 3.73 8.35
C LEU A 320 26.13 4.54 9.52
N LYS A 321 27.44 4.77 9.52
CA LYS A 321 28.12 5.55 10.56
C LYS A 321 27.73 7.03 10.52
N ASP A 322 27.57 7.60 9.33
CA ASP A 322 27.26 9.02 9.18
C ASP A 322 25.79 9.34 9.46
N ASN A 323 24.89 8.48 9.02
CA ASN A 323 23.44 8.80 9.04
C ASN A 323 22.64 8.03 10.10
N PHE A 324 23.08 6.84 10.53
CA PHE A 324 22.30 5.94 11.39
C PHE A 324 22.98 5.56 12.71
N ILE A 325 24.00 6.28 13.13
CA ILE A 325 24.73 5.99 14.38
C ILE A 325 23.82 6.09 15.62
N GLN A 326 22.83 6.99 15.60
CA GLN A 326 21.89 7.16 16.70
C GLN A 326 20.92 5.99 16.78
N ASP A 327 20.45 5.50 15.64
CA ASP A 327 19.56 4.35 15.56
C ASP A 327 20.26 3.06 16.00
N LEU A 328 21.50 2.86 15.58
CA LEU A 328 22.34 1.74 16.04
C LEU A 328 22.48 1.72 17.56
N LYS A 329 22.86 2.85 18.16
CA LYS A 329 22.96 3.00 19.62
C LYS A 329 21.63 2.79 20.32
N TYR A 330 20.54 3.24 19.72
CA TYR A 330 19.20 2.99 20.24
C TYR A 330 18.87 1.51 20.27
N PHE A 331 19.14 0.76 19.19
CA PHE A 331 18.91 -0.68 19.13
C PHE A 331 19.80 -1.46 20.10
N GLU A 332 21.08 -1.10 20.24
CA GLU A 332 21.98 -1.69 21.24
C GLU A 332 21.43 -1.55 22.66
N LYS A 333 20.97 -0.34 23.00
CA LYS A 333 20.40 -0.05 24.33
C LYS A 333 19.05 -0.73 24.55
N LYS A 334 18.16 -0.69 23.52
CA LYS A 334 16.81 -1.27 23.61
C LYS A 334 16.86 -2.79 23.80
N ASN A 335 17.73 -3.46 23.04
CA ASN A 335 17.80 -4.93 23.00
C ASN A 335 18.93 -5.52 23.86
N LYS A 336 19.69 -4.68 24.59
CA LYS A 336 20.84 -5.09 25.43
C LYS A 336 21.86 -5.94 24.65
N MET A 337 22.17 -5.54 23.43
CA MET A 337 23.09 -6.21 22.53
C MET A 337 24.20 -5.28 22.07
N LYS A 338 25.24 -5.83 21.45
CA LYS A 338 26.31 -5.10 20.80
C LYS A 338 26.28 -5.35 19.30
N ILE A 339 26.39 -4.29 18.50
CA ILE A 339 26.43 -4.36 17.04
C ILE A 339 27.84 -3.99 16.60
N ASP A 340 28.48 -4.86 15.84
CA ASP A 340 29.77 -4.61 15.22
C ASP A 340 29.64 -4.57 13.69
N ILE A 341 30.14 -3.48 13.08
CA ILE A 341 30.07 -3.29 11.63
C ILE A 341 31.44 -3.56 11.04
N ILE A 342 31.55 -4.66 10.33
CA ILE A 342 32.78 -5.10 9.66
C ILE A 342 32.69 -4.74 8.18
N THR A 343 33.72 -4.04 7.70
CA THR A 343 33.84 -3.73 6.27
C THR A 343 34.39 -4.94 5.55
N ASP A 344 33.60 -5.46 4.61
CA ASP A 344 34.01 -6.55 3.72
C ASP A 344 34.06 -6.01 2.27
N ASN A 345 35.26 -6.00 1.70
CA ASN A 345 35.49 -5.50 0.34
C ASN A 345 35.14 -6.55 -0.75
N SER A 346 34.74 -7.77 -0.35
CA SER A 346 34.29 -8.80 -1.28
C SER A 346 32.80 -8.77 -1.58
N LEU A 347 32.05 -7.93 -0.84
CA LEU A 347 30.64 -7.61 -1.01
C LEU A 347 30.48 -6.23 -1.67
#